data_5c6cac54046cc6a87497f7f4dc4185eb
#
_entry.id   5c6cac54046cc6a87497f7f4dc4185eb
#
_cell.length_a   1.000
_cell.length_b   1.000
_cell.length_c   1.000
_cell.angle_alpha   90.00
_cell.angle_beta   90.00
_cell.angle_gamma   90.00
#
_symmetry.space_group_name_H-M   'P 1'
#
loop_
_entity.id
_entity.type
_entity.pdbx_description
1 polymer ?
#
loop_
_entity_poly.entity_id
_entity_poly.type
_entity_poly.pdbx_seq_one_letter_code
_entity_poly.pdbx_strand_id
1 'polypeptide(L)'
;MFKSKNETKRFHLFAVHPRVSLHPGPYHVIEGSNVTLPTCHVTGYPAPVVTWRKSSGQLPRGRAQYNNTALQISNVRKVDSDAYFCSAVNLLGNVERKTLLVVVSLPVFTVKPPGKVFAFTGNTSTLNCSAIGDPRPVISWKRQGAALPVGRSHRRNDALVVSDLKEEDAGIYVCVVTSAEVFDIEAVSYVEVSASGKGKL
;
A
#
# COMPACT_ATOMS: atom_id res chain seq x y z
N MET A 1 0.38 -43.68 -65.07
CA MET A 1 0.38 -42.20 -65.17
C MET A 1 -0.39 -41.68 -63.99
N PHE A 2 0.32 -41.48 -62.84
CA PHE A 2 -0.28 -40.98 -61.58
C PHE A 2 0.04 -39.51 -61.47
N LYS A 3 -0.98 -38.63 -61.52
CA LYS A 3 -0.87 -37.20 -61.23
C LYS A 3 -0.98 -37.04 -59.72
N SER A 4 0.13 -36.71 -59.10
CA SER A 4 0.15 -36.19 -57.69
C SER A 4 -0.45 -34.78 -57.67
N LYS A 5 -1.60 -34.63 -57.03
CA LYS A 5 -2.14 -33.33 -56.69
C LYS A 5 -1.47 -32.87 -55.42
N ASN A 6 -0.46 -32.02 -55.52
CA ASN A 6 0.03 -31.23 -54.39
C ASN A 6 -0.98 -30.14 -54.07
N GLU A 7 -1.90 -30.41 -53.17
CA GLU A 7 -2.71 -29.37 -52.53
C GLU A 7 -1.88 -28.64 -51.49
N THR A 8 -1.28 -27.52 -51.89
CA THR A 8 -0.70 -26.54 -50.97
C THR A 8 -1.84 -25.90 -50.18
N LYS A 9 -2.08 -26.37 -48.92
CA LYS A 9 -2.98 -25.69 -47.98
C LYS A 9 -2.44 -24.30 -47.72
N ARG A 10 -2.99 -23.29 -48.39
CA ARG A 10 -2.76 -21.87 -48.02
C ARG A 10 -3.47 -21.60 -46.70
N PHE A 11 -2.71 -21.59 -45.62
CA PHE A 11 -3.18 -21.03 -44.34
C PHE A 11 -3.28 -19.52 -44.53
N HIS A 12 -4.48 -19.01 -44.68
CA HIS A 12 -4.74 -17.58 -44.56
C HIS A 12 -4.61 -17.19 -43.07
N LEU A 13 -3.43 -16.78 -42.67
CA LEU A 13 -3.19 -16.17 -41.40
C LEU A 13 -3.83 -14.77 -41.42
N PHE A 14 -5.02 -14.66 -40.83
CA PHE A 14 -5.66 -13.36 -40.66
C PHE A 14 -4.90 -12.56 -39.61
N ALA A 15 -4.47 -11.35 -39.98
CA ALA A 15 -3.87 -10.44 -39.01
C ALA A 15 -4.94 -10.00 -37.99
N VAL A 16 -4.55 -9.87 -36.73
CA VAL A 16 -5.39 -9.50 -35.61
C VAL A 16 -4.81 -8.27 -34.93
N HIS A 17 -5.64 -7.25 -34.69
CA HIS A 17 -5.25 -6.06 -33.97
C HIS A 17 -4.69 -6.39 -32.57
N PRO A 18 -3.71 -5.63 -32.07
CA PRO A 18 -3.22 -5.82 -30.71
C PRO A 18 -4.31 -5.52 -29.70
N ARG A 19 -4.34 -6.30 -28.63
CA ARG A 19 -5.18 -6.07 -27.44
C ARG A 19 -4.29 -6.13 -26.21
N VAL A 20 -4.54 -5.23 -25.26
CA VAL A 20 -3.80 -5.15 -23.99
C VAL A 20 -4.78 -5.21 -22.84
N SER A 21 -4.49 -6.08 -21.88
CA SER A 21 -5.12 -6.12 -20.55
C SER A 21 -4.05 -5.84 -19.50
N LEU A 22 -4.28 -4.85 -18.66
CA LEU A 22 -3.40 -4.42 -17.60
C LEU A 22 -4.23 -3.89 -16.43
N HIS A 23 -3.92 -4.33 -15.21
CA HIS A 23 -4.60 -3.81 -14.01
C HIS A 23 -4.22 -2.34 -13.79
N PRO A 24 -5.20 -1.45 -13.59
CA PRO A 24 -4.95 0.00 -13.58
C PRO A 24 -4.23 0.53 -12.32
N GLY A 25 -4.20 -0.22 -11.24
CA GLY A 25 -3.70 0.25 -9.94
C GLY A 25 -4.75 1.03 -9.14
N PRO A 26 -4.36 1.84 -8.13
CA PRO A 26 -2.97 2.14 -7.75
C PRO A 26 -2.23 0.99 -7.06
N TYR A 27 -0.92 0.89 -7.30
CA TYR A 27 0.00 0.00 -6.60
C TYR A 27 0.84 0.80 -5.63
N HIS A 28 0.59 0.61 -4.33
CA HIS A 28 1.35 1.25 -3.27
C HIS A 28 2.56 0.40 -2.92
N VAL A 29 3.73 0.99 -2.92
CA VAL A 29 4.99 0.32 -2.57
C VAL A 29 5.81 1.20 -1.63
N ILE A 30 6.59 0.57 -0.76
CA ILE A 30 7.47 1.26 0.17
C ILE A 30 8.73 1.73 -0.59
N GLU A 31 9.13 2.97 -0.38
CA GLU A 31 10.37 3.53 -0.91
C GLU A 31 11.57 2.63 -0.56
N GLY A 32 12.48 2.45 -1.52
CA GLY A 32 13.64 1.57 -1.38
C GLY A 32 13.38 0.10 -1.72
N SER A 33 12.11 -0.34 -1.84
CA SER A 33 11.79 -1.71 -2.22
C SER A 33 11.95 -1.96 -3.72
N ASN A 34 11.84 -3.23 -4.12
CA ASN A 34 11.76 -3.63 -5.52
C ASN A 34 10.29 -3.92 -5.85
N VAL A 35 9.85 -3.49 -7.03
CA VAL A 35 8.49 -3.72 -7.50
C VAL A 35 8.49 -4.34 -8.89
N THR A 36 7.57 -5.28 -9.10
CA THR A 36 7.17 -5.74 -10.44
C THR A 36 5.77 -5.23 -10.68
N LEU A 37 5.61 -4.37 -11.70
CA LEU A 37 4.29 -3.88 -12.09
C LEU A 37 3.44 -5.03 -12.63
N PRO A 38 2.09 -4.90 -12.63
CA PRO A 38 1.20 -5.94 -13.11
C PRO A 38 1.57 -6.41 -14.50
N THR A 39 1.38 -7.69 -14.74
CA THR A 39 1.62 -8.30 -16.05
C THR A 39 0.74 -7.65 -17.12
N CYS A 40 1.37 -7.19 -18.16
CA CYS A 40 0.72 -6.69 -19.36
C CYS A 40 0.39 -7.88 -20.28
N HIS A 41 -0.86 -8.30 -20.30
CA HIS A 41 -1.31 -9.38 -21.17
C HIS A 41 -1.60 -8.82 -22.56
N VAL A 42 -0.89 -9.32 -23.54
CA VAL A 42 -0.97 -8.84 -24.93
C VAL A 42 -1.36 -9.98 -25.87
N THR A 43 -2.31 -9.72 -26.75
CA THR A 43 -2.71 -10.62 -27.84
C THR A 43 -2.74 -9.86 -29.16
N GLY A 44 -2.58 -10.57 -30.28
CA GLY A 44 -2.59 -10.01 -31.63
C GLY A 44 -1.77 -10.87 -32.58
N TYR A 45 -1.98 -10.69 -33.88
CA TYR A 45 -1.20 -11.40 -34.91
C TYR A 45 -0.91 -10.47 -36.10
N PRO A 46 0.33 -10.37 -36.56
CA PRO A 46 1.55 -10.91 -35.95
C PRO A 46 1.72 -10.49 -34.50
N ALA A 47 2.51 -11.26 -33.74
CA ALA A 47 2.74 -10.98 -32.31
C ALA A 47 3.17 -9.53 -32.10
N PRO A 48 2.43 -8.75 -31.25
CA PRO A 48 2.77 -7.35 -31.03
C PRO A 48 4.10 -7.17 -30.32
N VAL A 49 4.82 -6.12 -30.65
CA VAL A 49 5.99 -5.65 -29.90
C VAL A 49 5.49 -4.85 -28.69
N VAL A 50 5.98 -5.20 -27.51
CA VAL A 50 5.58 -4.56 -26.25
C VAL A 50 6.68 -3.63 -25.77
N THR A 51 6.27 -2.42 -25.36
CA THR A 51 7.15 -1.43 -24.76
C THR A 51 6.51 -0.82 -23.53
N TRP A 52 7.35 -0.36 -22.60
CA TRP A 52 6.92 0.35 -21.41
C TRP A 52 7.44 1.79 -21.41
N ARG A 53 6.62 2.70 -20.94
CA ARG A 53 7.00 4.10 -20.72
C ARG A 53 6.39 4.66 -19.44
N LYS A 54 7.02 5.66 -18.89
CA LYS A 54 6.53 6.48 -17.78
C LYS A 54 5.80 7.70 -18.33
N SER A 55 4.78 8.20 -17.64
CA SER A 55 4.01 9.38 -18.07
C SER A 55 4.90 10.63 -18.11
N SER A 56 5.65 10.85 -17.04
CA SER A 56 6.59 11.97 -16.94
C SER A 56 8.03 11.50 -17.18
N GLY A 57 8.57 11.77 -18.38
CA GLY A 57 9.98 11.52 -18.69
C GLY A 57 10.33 10.07 -18.98
N GLN A 58 11.53 9.66 -18.61
CA GLN A 58 12.09 8.35 -18.93
C GLN A 58 11.88 7.35 -17.78
N LEU A 59 11.90 6.05 -18.13
CA LEU A 59 11.98 4.99 -17.12
C LEU A 59 13.23 5.18 -16.24
N PRO A 60 13.19 4.77 -14.95
CA PRO A 60 14.31 4.92 -14.03
C PRO A 60 15.59 4.26 -14.55
N ARG A 61 16.58 5.07 -14.96
CA ARG A 61 17.85 4.57 -15.54
C ARG A 61 18.58 3.66 -14.56
N GLY A 62 19.05 2.50 -15.04
CA GLY A 62 19.81 1.52 -14.27
C GLY A 62 18.99 0.79 -13.20
N ARG A 63 17.70 1.14 -13.01
CA ARG A 63 16.81 0.52 -12.03
C ARG A 63 15.58 -0.14 -12.66
N ALA A 64 15.18 0.28 -13.85
CA ALA A 64 14.06 -0.30 -14.59
C ALA A 64 14.55 -1.35 -15.59
N GLN A 65 13.93 -2.51 -15.56
CA GLN A 65 14.12 -3.60 -16.52
C GLN A 65 12.75 -4.11 -16.94
N TYR A 66 12.55 -4.37 -18.21
CA TYR A 66 11.29 -4.95 -18.68
C TYR A 66 11.53 -5.98 -19.76
N ASN A 67 10.63 -6.95 -19.81
CA ASN A 67 10.45 -7.89 -20.90
C ASN A 67 9.11 -7.60 -21.58
N ASN A 68 8.67 -8.50 -22.45
CA ASN A 68 7.43 -8.34 -23.20
C ASN A 68 6.16 -8.29 -22.34
N THR A 69 6.22 -8.57 -21.04
CA THR A 69 5.03 -8.69 -20.20
C THR A 69 5.08 -7.92 -18.91
N ALA A 70 6.25 -7.66 -18.35
CA ALA A 70 6.38 -7.06 -17.03
C ALA A 70 7.48 -6.00 -16.98
N LEU A 71 7.25 -4.94 -16.22
CA LEU A 71 8.23 -3.92 -15.88
C LEU A 71 8.61 -4.09 -14.40
N GLN A 72 9.91 -4.26 -14.15
CA GLN A 72 10.50 -4.32 -12.81
C GLN A 72 11.28 -3.04 -12.54
N ILE A 73 11.12 -2.50 -11.34
CA ILE A 73 11.86 -1.34 -10.88
C ILE A 73 12.49 -1.69 -9.53
N SER A 74 13.80 -1.63 -9.45
CA SER A 74 14.54 -1.87 -8.22
C SER A 74 14.78 -0.56 -7.47
N ASN A 75 14.82 -0.65 -6.12
CA ASN A 75 15.07 0.49 -5.24
C ASN A 75 14.20 1.69 -5.61
N VAL A 76 12.87 1.50 -5.58
CA VAL A 76 11.91 2.53 -5.97
C VAL A 76 12.04 3.78 -5.11
N ARG A 77 11.86 4.94 -5.72
CA ARG A 77 11.95 6.26 -5.09
C ARG A 77 10.64 7.01 -5.29
N LYS A 78 10.36 8.02 -4.48
CA LYS A 78 9.16 8.86 -4.62
C LYS A 78 8.99 9.45 -6.03
N VAL A 79 10.08 9.83 -6.68
CA VAL A 79 10.09 10.33 -8.07
C VAL A 79 9.65 9.29 -9.10
N ASP A 80 9.58 8.01 -8.71
CA ASP A 80 9.09 6.94 -9.57
C ASP A 80 7.55 6.82 -9.51
N SER A 81 6.89 7.47 -8.54
CA SER A 81 5.41 7.56 -8.50
C SER A 81 4.90 8.23 -9.77
N ASP A 82 4.14 7.47 -10.57
CA ASP A 82 3.62 7.96 -11.85
C ASP A 82 2.66 6.92 -12.48
N ALA A 83 2.03 7.31 -13.58
CA ALA A 83 1.38 6.39 -14.48
C ALA A 83 2.41 5.74 -15.42
N TYR A 84 2.40 4.42 -15.48
CA TYR A 84 3.20 3.62 -16.39
C TYR A 84 2.31 3.02 -17.46
N PHE A 85 2.78 3.06 -18.69
CA PHE A 85 2.03 2.61 -19.85
C PHE A 85 2.70 1.40 -20.47
N CYS A 86 1.91 0.35 -20.66
CA CYS A 86 2.24 -0.76 -21.52
C CYS A 86 1.62 -0.52 -22.89
N SER A 87 2.44 -0.47 -23.91
CA SER A 87 2.05 -0.27 -25.31
C SER A 87 2.36 -1.52 -26.12
N ALA A 88 1.42 -1.96 -26.95
CA ALA A 88 1.56 -3.09 -27.85
C ALA A 88 1.30 -2.66 -29.29
N VAL A 89 2.24 -2.95 -30.17
CA VAL A 89 2.22 -2.51 -31.58
C VAL A 89 2.40 -3.69 -32.53
N ASN A 90 1.54 -3.81 -33.53
CA ASN A 90 1.75 -4.68 -34.70
C ASN A 90 1.40 -3.94 -35.98
N LEU A 91 1.44 -4.64 -37.11
CA LEU A 91 1.18 -4.02 -38.41
C LEU A 91 -0.24 -3.42 -38.57
N LEU A 92 -1.20 -3.84 -37.74
CA LEU A 92 -2.59 -3.35 -37.79
C LEU A 92 -2.85 -2.16 -36.85
N GLY A 93 -1.89 -1.78 -36.00
CA GLY A 93 -2.02 -0.62 -35.14
C GLY A 93 -1.34 -0.76 -33.79
N ASN A 94 -1.67 0.16 -32.91
CA ASN A 94 -1.18 0.19 -31.54
C ASN A 94 -2.33 0.25 -30.52
N VAL A 95 -2.07 -0.21 -29.32
CA VAL A 95 -2.95 -0.08 -28.16
C VAL A 95 -2.12 0.11 -26.92
N GLU A 96 -2.62 0.90 -25.99
CA GLU A 96 -1.93 1.27 -24.75
C GLU A 96 -2.85 1.14 -23.55
N ARG A 97 -2.33 0.70 -22.41
CA ARG A 97 -3.02 0.68 -21.11
C ARG A 97 -2.08 1.20 -20.05
N LYS A 98 -2.66 1.86 -19.05
CA LYS A 98 -1.91 2.46 -17.94
C LYS A 98 -2.14 1.70 -16.63
N THR A 99 -1.12 1.72 -15.79
CA THR A 99 -1.17 1.37 -14.36
C THR A 99 -0.54 2.48 -13.55
N LEU A 100 -0.99 2.67 -12.30
CA LEU A 100 -0.49 3.72 -11.43
C LEU A 100 0.40 3.11 -10.35
N LEU A 101 1.64 3.60 -10.26
CA LEU A 101 2.58 3.29 -9.17
C LEU A 101 2.60 4.47 -8.19
N VAL A 102 2.41 4.18 -6.90
CA VAL A 102 2.49 5.15 -5.81
C VAL A 102 3.55 4.68 -4.82
N VAL A 103 4.65 5.41 -4.75
CA VAL A 103 5.75 5.12 -3.81
C VAL A 103 5.54 5.96 -2.54
N VAL A 104 5.46 5.29 -1.41
CA VAL A 104 5.23 5.89 -0.10
C VAL A 104 6.39 5.61 0.84
N SER A 105 6.64 6.52 1.76
CA SER A 105 7.55 6.26 2.88
C SER A 105 6.75 5.73 4.07
N LEU A 106 7.31 4.76 4.79
CA LEU A 106 6.73 4.36 6.07
C LEU A 106 6.69 5.56 7.00
N PRO A 107 5.63 5.73 7.79
CA PRO A 107 5.56 6.79 8.78
C PRO A 107 6.57 6.54 9.89
N VAL A 108 7.00 7.62 10.54
CA VAL A 108 7.94 7.57 11.67
C VAL A 108 7.28 8.20 12.88
N PHE A 109 7.29 7.49 14.01
CA PHE A 109 6.81 8.06 15.27
C PHE A 109 7.69 9.24 15.70
N THR A 110 7.06 10.37 15.96
CA THR A 110 7.68 11.52 16.65
C THR A 110 7.42 11.48 18.15
N VAL A 111 6.27 10.92 18.55
CA VAL A 111 5.91 10.64 19.95
C VAL A 111 5.30 9.25 20.01
N LYS A 112 5.83 8.38 20.86
CA LYS A 112 5.22 7.08 21.21
C LYS A 112 4.54 7.18 22.57
N PRO A 113 3.43 6.46 22.79
CA PRO A 113 2.88 6.35 24.13
C PRO A 113 3.89 5.68 25.06
N PRO A 114 3.87 5.99 26.37
CA PRO A 114 4.70 5.32 27.35
C PRO A 114 4.46 3.80 27.30
N GLY A 115 5.52 2.98 27.42
CA GLY A 115 5.37 1.53 27.42
C GLY A 115 4.49 0.99 28.56
N LYS A 116 4.47 1.70 29.71
CA LYS A 116 3.62 1.38 30.84
C LYS A 116 3.11 2.67 31.50
N VAL A 117 1.83 2.65 31.90
CA VAL A 117 1.14 3.74 32.62
C VAL A 117 0.45 3.15 33.83
N PHE A 118 0.67 3.77 34.99
CA PHE A 118 -0.04 3.47 36.22
C PHE A 118 -1.06 4.57 36.49
N ALA A 119 -2.27 4.17 36.74
CA ALA A 119 -3.36 5.09 37.03
C ALA A 119 -4.25 4.56 38.19
N PHE A 120 -5.07 5.43 38.73
CA PHE A 120 -6.06 5.07 39.74
C PHE A 120 -7.47 5.20 39.20
N THR A 121 -8.39 4.40 39.75
CA THR A 121 -9.83 4.51 39.41
C THR A 121 -10.34 5.94 39.62
N GLY A 122 -11.22 6.39 38.72
CA GLY A 122 -11.76 7.76 38.71
C GLY A 122 -10.86 8.81 38.06
N ASN A 123 -9.57 8.51 37.82
CA ASN A 123 -8.66 9.43 37.15
C ASN A 123 -8.83 9.45 35.64
N THR A 124 -8.20 10.40 34.99
CA THR A 124 -8.08 10.48 33.55
C THR A 124 -6.67 10.14 33.14
N SER A 125 -6.53 9.26 32.13
CA SER A 125 -5.26 8.94 31.47
C SER A 125 -5.22 9.51 30.07
N THR A 126 -4.06 10.06 29.67
CA THR A 126 -3.80 10.55 28.33
C THR A 126 -2.60 9.82 27.75
N LEU A 127 -2.82 9.10 26.66
CA LEU A 127 -1.79 8.41 25.93
C LEU A 127 -1.45 9.22 24.67
N ASN A 128 -0.26 9.82 24.65
CA ASN A 128 0.19 10.63 23.53
C ASN A 128 0.77 9.75 22.42
N CYS A 129 0.42 10.07 21.18
CA CYS A 129 0.98 9.44 20.01
C CYS A 129 1.08 10.49 18.90
N SER A 130 2.17 10.50 18.16
CA SER A 130 2.34 11.38 17.02
C SER A 130 3.30 10.76 16.03
N ALA A 131 3.08 11.01 14.73
CA ALA A 131 3.91 10.51 13.65
C ALA A 131 3.96 11.49 12.50
N ILE A 132 5.03 11.39 11.73
CA ILE A 132 5.21 12.11 10.46
C ILE A 132 5.39 11.10 9.34
N GLY A 133 5.04 11.50 8.12
CA GLY A 133 5.17 10.70 6.91
C GLY A 133 4.65 11.47 5.70
N ASP A 134 4.87 10.90 4.54
CA ASP A 134 4.38 11.43 3.28
C ASP A 134 3.89 10.26 2.40
N PRO A 135 2.57 10.16 2.17
CA PRO A 135 1.52 11.10 2.63
C PRO A 135 1.40 11.17 4.15
N ARG A 136 0.79 12.28 4.66
CA ARG A 136 0.57 12.45 6.11
C ARG A 136 -0.22 11.27 6.67
N PRO A 137 0.29 10.59 7.72
CA PRO A 137 -0.38 9.42 8.26
C PRO A 137 -1.62 9.79 9.07
N VAL A 138 -2.53 8.82 9.18
CA VAL A 138 -3.71 8.87 10.05
C VAL A 138 -3.40 8.07 11.32
N ILE A 139 -3.70 8.65 12.48
CA ILE A 139 -3.52 8.00 13.79
C ILE A 139 -4.88 7.52 14.30
N SER A 140 -4.94 6.27 14.71
CA SER A 140 -6.08 5.66 15.37
C SER A 140 -5.65 4.90 16.61
N TRP A 141 -6.61 4.57 17.47
CA TRP A 141 -6.37 3.84 18.69
C TRP A 141 -7.27 2.60 18.78
N LYS A 142 -6.69 1.52 19.27
CA LYS A 142 -7.42 0.29 19.59
C LYS A 142 -6.96 -0.23 20.95
N ARG A 143 -7.79 -1.05 21.59
CA ARG A 143 -7.44 -1.83 22.78
C ARG A 143 -7.34 -3.29 22.38
N GLN A 144 -6.31 -3.97 22.81
CA GLN A 144 -6.11 -5.37 22.50
C GLN A 144 -7.11 -6.23 23.32
N GLY A 145 -7.86 -7.09 22.62
CA GLY A 145 -8.80 -8.01 23.25
C GLY A 145 -10.12 -7.40 23.75
N ALA A 146 -10.31 -6.07 23.63
CA ALA A 146 -11.53 -5.39 24.03
C ALA A 146 -11.78 -4.12 23.23
N ALA A 147 -12.99 -3.57 23.30
CA ALA A 147 -13.28 -2.25 22.76
C ALA A 147 -12.67 -1.14 23.65
N LEU A 148 -12.46 0.04 23.08
CA LEU A 148 -12.16 1.23 23.88
C LEU A 148 -13.34 1.54 24.82
N PRO A 149 -13.09 2.10 26.04
CA PRO A 149 -14.14 2.43 26.99
C PRO A 149 -15.21 3.36 26.41
N VAL A 150 -16.41 2.83 26.19
CA VAL A 150 -17.52 3.58 25.54
C VAL A 150 -17.96 4.74 26.43
N GLY A 151 -18.13 5.93 25.83
CA GLY A 151 -18.55 7.15 26.53
C GLY A 151 -17.50 7.77 27.44
N ARG A 152 -16.37 7.09 27.70
CA ARG A 152 -15.28 7.55 28.55
C ARG A 152 -13.95 7.73 27.82
N SER A 153 -13.86 7.25 26.57
CA SER A 153 -12.67 7.44 25.71
C SER A 153 -12.98 8.36 24.55
N HIS A 154 -12.07 9.26 24.25
CA HIS A 154 -12.13 10.13 23.09
C HIS A 154 -10.73 10.48 22.60
N ARG A 155 -10.63 10.84 21.32
CA ARG A 155 -9.38 11.33 20.74
C ARG A 155 -9.32 12.85 20.87
N ARG A 156 -8.21 13.33 21.42
CA ARG A 156 -7.89 14.76 21.46
C ARG A 156 -6.62 14.98 20.63
N ASN A 157 -6.79 15.57 19.43
CA ASN A 157 -5.77 15.53 18.39
C ASN A 157 -5.39 14.07 18.08
N ASP A 158 -4.15 13.68 18.29
CA ASP A 158 -3.66 12.31 18.06
C ASP A 158 -3.54 11.48 19.37
N ALA A 159 -3.77 12.10 20.52
CA ALA A 159 -3.77 11.43 21.82
C ALA A 159 -5.10 10.74 22.13
N LEU A 160 -5.03 9.61 22.81
CA LEU A 160 -6.19 8.95 23.41
C LEU A 160 -6.36 9.45 24.86
N VAL A 161 -7.53 9.98 25.17
CA VAL A 161 -7.93 10.35 26.53
C VAL A 161 -8.97 9.36 27.01
N VAL A 162 -8.72 8.75 28.18
CA VAL A 162 -9.69 7.88 28.87
C VAL A 162 -9.97 8.50 30.21
N SER A 163 -11.20 8.93 30.41
CA SER A 163 -11.68 9.59 31.66
C SER A 163 -12.40 8.59 32.54
N ASP A 164 -12.46 8.89 33.85
CA ASP A 164 -13.14 8.06 34.84
C ASP A 164 -12.72 6.59 34.74
N LEU A 165 -11.41 6.35 34.84
CA LEU A 165 -10.81 5.03 34.71
C LEU A 165 -11.40 4.05 35.72
N LYS A 166 -11.64 2.83 35.25
CA LYS A 166 -12.08 1.68 36.05
C LYS A 166 -11.03 0.58 35.98
N GLU A 167 -11.03 -0.34 36.92
CA GLU A 167 -10.11 -1.50 36.89
C GLU A 167 -10.24 -2.31 35.62
N GLU A 168 -11.46 -2.41 35.07
CA GLU A 168 -11.73 -3.08 33.78
C GLU A 168 -11.05 -2.40 32.57
N ASP A 169 -10.60 -1.16 32.69
CA ASP A 169 -9.90 -0.43 31.63
C ASP A 169 -8.41 -0.78 31.56
N ALA A 170 -7.90 -1.55 32.52
CA ALA A 170 -6.53 -2.03 32.50
C ALA A 170 -6.31 -2.92 31.28
N GLY A 171 -5.17 -2.77 30.61
CA GLY A 171 -4.85 -3.56 29.43
C GLY A 171 -3.91 -2.88 28.46
N ILE A 172 -3.80 -3.45 27.26
CA ILE A 172 -2.89 -2.97 26.22
C ILE A 172 -3.66 -2.05 25.28
N TYR A 173 -3.21 -0.80 25.20
CA TYR A 173 -3.68 0.20 24.24
C TYR A 173 -2.65 0.33 23.11
N VAL A 174 -3.13 0.41 21.89
CA VAL A 174 -2.28 0.42 20.69
C VAL A 174 -2.58 1.67 19.89
N CYS A 175 -1.54 2.48 19.69
CA CYS A 175 -1.54 3.55 18.71
C CYS A 175 -1.21 2.94 17.35
N VAL A 176 -2.12 3.04 16.39
CA VAL A 176 -1.96 2.59 15.00
C VAL A 176 -1.78 3.81 14.13
N VAL A 177 -0.70 3.84 13.37
CA VAL A 177 -0.37 4.91 12.44
C VAL A 177 -0.40 4.35 11.03
N THR A 178 -1.40 4.74 10.25
CA THR A 178 -1.66 4.26 8.89
C THR A 178 -1.18 5.27 7.87
N SER A 179 -0.35 4.84 6.91
CA SER A 179 0.07 5.63 5.76
C SER A 179 -0.52 5.07 4.47
N ALA A 180 -1.04 5.97 3.62
CA ALA A 180 -1.66 5.65 2.33
C ALA A 180 -2.75 4.57 2.40
N GLU A 181 -3.42 4.42 3.57
CA GLU A 181 -4.46 3.41 3.83
C GLU A 181 -4.00 1.95 3.66
N VAL A 182 -2.70 1.71 3.55
CA VAL A 182 -2.13 0.39 3.22
C VAL A 182 -1.07 -0.06 4.22
N PHE A 183 -0.28 0.87 4.79
CA PHE A 183 0.86 0.53 5.64
C PHE A 183 0.65 1.03 7.06
N ASP A 184 0.72 0.11 8.02
CA ASP A 184 0.56 0.40 9.44
C ASP A 184 1.88 0.20 10.19
N ILE A 185 2.14 1.11 11.14
CA ILE A 185 3.09 0.91 12.23
C ILE A 185 2.35 1.07 13.55
N GLU A 186 2.76 0.34 14.58
CA GLU A 186 2.09 0.30 15.87
C GLU A 186 3.03 0.63 17.03
N ALA A 187 2.49 1.29 18.05
CA ALA A 187 3.13 1.46 19.33
C ALA A 187 2.16 1.10 20.45
N VAL A 188 2.64 0.35 21.43
CA VAL A 188 1.82 -0.21 22.51
C VAL A 188 2.07 0.51 23.83
N SER A 189 1.03 0.60 24.67
CA SER A 189 1.09 1.08 26.04
C SER A 189 0.28 0.14 26.94
N TYR A 190 0.89 -0.37 27.99
CA TYR A 190 0.19 -1.14 29.01
C TYR A 190 -0.32 -0.20 30.10
N VAL A 191 -1.62 -0.11 30.24
CA VAL A 191 -2.29 0.70 31.30
C VAL A 191 -2.67 -0.23 32.44
N GLU A 192 -2.14 0.04 33.62
CA GLU A 192 -2.48 -0.62 34.88
C GLU A 192 -3.34 0.33 35.70
N VAL A 193 -4.49 -0.14 36.13
CA VAL A 193 -5.44 0.64 36.93
C VAL A 193 -5.62 -0.02 38.29
N SER A 194 -5.34 0.72 39.33
CA SER A 194 -5.53 0.27 40.72
C SER A 194 -6.65 1.06 41.41
N ALA A 195 -7.32 0.45 42.37
CA ALA A 195 -8.27 1.17 43.18
C ALA A 195 -7.56 2.36 43.85
N SER A 196 -8.20 3.54 43.86
CA SER A 196 -7.69 4.66 44.64
C SER A 196 -7.75 4.27 46.11
N GLY A 197 -6.60 4.04 46.73
CA GLY A 197 -6.52 3.84 48.16
C GLY A 197 -7.07 5.08 48.84
N LYS A 198 -8.31 5.02 49.32
CA LYS A 198 -8.73 5.94 50.39
C LYS A 198 -7.84 5.61 51.55
N GLY A 199 -6.84 6.46 51.78
CA GLY A 199 -6.05 6.38 53.01
C GLY A 199 -7.00 6.30 54.20
N LYS A 200 -6.96 5.20 54.92
CA LYS A 200 -7.48 5.19 56.29
C LYS A 200 -6.56 6.13 57.05
N LEU A 201 -7.09 7.31 57.38
CA LEU A 201 -6.63 8.13 58.48
C LEU A 201 -6.87 7.41 59.78
#